data_524b45b20a8371508c06a7eda47e8b75
#
_entry.id   524b45b20a8371508c06a7eda47e8b75
#
_cell.length_a   1.000
_cell.length_b   1.000
_cell.length_c   1.000
_cell.angle_alpha   90.00
_cell.angle_beta   90.00
_cell.angle_gamma   90.00
#
_symmetry.space_group_name_H-M   'P 1'
#
loop_
_entity.id
_entity.type
_entity.pdbx_description
1 polymer ?
#
loop_
_entity_poly.entity_id
_entity_poly.type
_entity_poly.pdbx_seq_one_letter_code
_entity_poly.pdbx_strand_id
1 'polypeptide(L)' 'MEGTVKWFNKEKGYGFIRNQEAQDVFVHYSQIQMDGFRVLEEGERVRFDILQSPRGPQAQNVEKIECGK' A
#
# COMPACT_ATOMS: atom_id res chain seq x y z
N MET A 1 2.31 8.41 -6.46
CA MET A 1 2.17 8.86 -5.06
C MET A 1 2.90 7.90 -4.15
N GLU A 2 3.48 8.41 -3.11
CA GLU A 2 4.26 7.60 -2.18
C GLU A 2 3.66 7.68 -0.80
N GLY A 3 3.90 6.63 -0.03
CA GLY A 3 3.42 6.58 1.34
C GLY A 3 4.13 5.52 2.14
N THR A 4 3.70 5.38 3.38
CA THR A 4 4.28 4.42 4.31
C THR A 4 3.18 3.48 4.77
N VAL A 5 3.48 2.20 4.80
CA VAL A 5 2.49 1.21 5.24
C VAL A 5 2.19 1.42 6.71
N LYS A 6 0.93 1.65 7.01
CA LYS A 6 0.49 1.83 8.37
C LYS A 6 0.37 0.48 9.07
N TRP A 7 -0.29 -0.46 8.40
CA TRP A 7 -0.33 -1.85 8.84
C TRP A 7 -0.85 -2.69 7.69
N PHE A 8 -0.60 -3.98 7.75
CA PHE A 8 -1.07 -4.90 6.73
C PHE A 8 -1.35 -6.25 7.36
N ASN A 9 -2.52 -6.80 7.08
CA ASN A 9 -2.92 -8.09 7.60
C ASN A 9 -2.63 -9.15 6.55
N LYS A 10 -1.61 -9.96 6.81
CA LYS A 10 -1.17 -10.95 5.83
C LYS A 10 -2.22 -12.02 5.59
N GLU A 11 -2.97 -12.34 6.61
CA GLU A 11 -3.95 -13.42 6.49
C GLU A 11 -5.14 -13.00 5.67
N LYS A 12 -5.57 -11.77 5.86
CA LYS A 12 -6.74 -11.28 5.13
C LYS A 12 -6.37 -10.59 3.84
N GLY A 13 -5.10 -10.23 3.68
CA GLY A 13 -4.63 -9.68 2.43
C GLY A 13 -4.95 -8.23 2.20
N TYR A 14 -5.08 -7.43 3.25
CA TYR A 14 -5.34 -6.01 3.08
C TYR A 14 -4.72 -5.21 4.20
N GLY A 15 -4.64 -3.92 3.99
CA GLY A 15 -4.11 -3.02 4.99
C GLY A 15 -4.32 -1.59 4.59
N PHE A 16 -3.54 -0.71 5.19
CA PHE A 16 -3.63 0.71 4.91
C PHE A 16 -2.25 1.32 4.74
N ILE A 17 -2.18 2.28 3.84
CA ILE A 17 -0.99 3.07 3.59
C ILE A 17 -1.30 4.49 3.97
N ARG A 18 -0.38 5.14 4.67
CA ARG A 18 -0.53 6.56 4.98
C ARG A 18 0.23 7.35 3.94
N ASN A 19 -0.45 8.21 3.21
CA ASN A 19 0.19 9.00 2.19
C ASN A 19 0.86 10.23 2.80
N GLN A 20 1.44 11.07 1.96
CA GLN A 20 2.17 12.24 2.44
C GLN A 20 1.27 13.27 3.11
N GLU A 21 -0.01 13.20 2.84
CA GLU A 21 -0.97 14.11 3.45
C GLU A 21 -1.61 13.52 4.69
N ALA A 22 -1.05 12.43 5.19
CA ALA A 22 -1.52 11.75 6.40
C ALA A 22 -2.91 11.17 6.26
N GLN A 23 -3.29 10.85 5.04
CA GLN A 23 -4.56 10.16 4.78
C GLN A 23 -4.31 8.66 4.71
N ASP A 24 -5.26 7.90 5.22
CA ASP A 24 -5.18 6.45 5.14
C ASP A 24 -5.77 5.99 3.82
N VAL A 25 -5.02 5.18 3.09
CA VAL A 25 -5.42 4.67 1.78
C VAL A 25 -5.50 3.16 1.88
N PHE A 26 -6.64 2.61 1.55
CA PHE A 26 -6.84 1.17 1.60
C PHE A 26 -6.00 0.47 0.53
N VAL A 27 -5.42 -0.67 0.88
CA VAL A 27 -4.66 -1.47 -0.08
C VAL A 27 -5.03 -2.93 0.07
N HIS A 28 -5.19 -3.61 -1.06
CA HIS A 28 -5.47 -5.04 -1.10
C HIS A 28 -4.31 -5.73 -1.80
N TYR A 29 -4.02 -6.98 -1.42
CA TYR A 29 -2.85 -7.66 -1.98
C TYR A 29 -2.92 -7.78 -3.50
N SER A 30 -4.12 -7.81 -4.06
CA SER A 30 -4.25 -7.90 -5.51
C SER A 30 -3.69 -6.69 -6.22
N GLN A 31 -3.47 -5.59 -5.51
CA GLN A 31 -2.93 -4.37 -6.09
C GLN A 31 -1.45 -4.21 -5.85
N ILE A 32 -0.83 -5.18 -5.22
CA ILE A 32 0.60 -5.11 -4.94
C ILE A 32 1.36 -5.76 -6.08
N GLN A 33 2.25 -4.99 -6.69
CA GLN A 33 3.02 -5.43 -7.84
C GLN A 33 4.37 -5.94 -7.37
N MET A 34 4.45 -7.23 -7.13
CA MET A 34 5.71 -7.83 -6.75
C MET A 34 5.65 -9.34 -7.00
N ASP A 35 6.80 -9.92 -7.16
CA ASP A 35 6.89 -11.36 -7.37
C ASP A 35 6.80 -12.07 -6.03
N GLY A 36 6.17 -13.22 -6.03
CA GLY A 36 6.07 -14.01 -4.83
C GLY A 36 5.02 -13.49 -3.87
N PHE A 37 5.38 -13.41 -2.60
CA PHE A 37 4.43 -12.97 -1.59
C PHE A 37 4.09 -11.49 -1.78
N ARG A 38 2.80 -11.22 -1.84
CA ARG A 38 2.32 -9.86 -1.99
C ARG A 38 1.90 -9.30 -0.65
N VAL A 39 2.88 -9.16 0.23
CA VAL A 39 2.62 -8.67 1.56
C VAL A 39 3.46 -7.42 1.81
N LEU A 40 2.90 -6.54 2.63
CA LEU A 40 3.58 -5.33 3.03
C LEU A 40 3.84 -5.41 4.53
N GLU A 41 4.88 -4.72 4.96
CA GLU A 41 5.18 -4.68 6.37
C GLU A 41 5.05 -3.27 6.90
N GLU A 42 4.66 -3.19 8.15
CA GLU A 42 4.47 -1.90 8.79
C GLU A 42 5.74 -1.07 8.68
N GLY A 43 5.58 0.17 8.23
CA GLY A 43 6.70 1.06 8.09
C GLY A 43 7.39 1.05 6.75
N GLU A 44 7.02 0.12 5.87
CA GLU A 44 7.63 0.08 4.55
C GLU A 44 7.17 1.26 3.70
N ARG A 45 8.08 1.74 2.86
CA ARG A 45 7.73 2.80 1.92
C ARG A 45 7.30 2.18 0.61
N VAL A 46 6.24 2.72 0.04
CA VAL A 46 5.66 2.18 -1.19
C VAL A 46 5.26 3.33 -2.10
N ARG A 47 5.18 3.01 -3.38
CA ARG A 47 4.65 3.91 -4.39
C ARG A 47 3.37 3.29 -4.94
N PHE A 48 2.37 4.13 -5.19
CA PHE A 48 1.09 3.62 -5.62
C PHE A 48 0.30 4.72 -6.30
N ASP A 49 -0.76 4.31 -6.98
CA ASP A 49 -1.73 5.24 -7.55
C ASP A 49 -2.99 5.21 -6.70
N ILE A 50 -3.73 6.28 -6.71
CA ILE A 50 -4.97 6.36 -5.96
C ILE A 50 -6.14 6.17 -6.89
N LEU A 51 -7.03 5.25 -6.49
CA LEU A 51 -8.28 5.03 -7.17
C LEU A 51 -9.40 5.46 -6.23
N GLN A 52 -10.19 6.42 -6.68
CA GLN A 52 -11.32 6.87 -5.88
C GLN A 52 -12.44 5.86 -5.99
N SER A 53 -12.97 5.46 -4.86
CA SER A 53 -14.05 4.50 -4.82
C SER A 53 -15.11 4.99 -3.87
N PRO A 54 -16.31 4.38 -3.91
CA PRO A 54 -17.37 4.78 -2.98
C PRO A 54 -16.97 4.64 -1.52
N ARG A 55 -16.00 3.78 -1.24
CA ARG A 55 -15.53 3.57 0.13
C ARG A 55 -14.39 4.50 0.51
N GLY A 56 -13.92 5.32 -0.45
CA GLY A 56 -12.80 6.21 -0.20
C GLY A 56 -11.63 5.86 -1.09
N PRO A 57 -10.48 6.47 -0.84
CA PRO A 57 -9.34 6.24 -1.70
C PRO A 57 -8.77 4.84 -1.51
N GLN A 58 -8.40 4.22 -2.61
CA GLN A 58 -7.76 2.91 -2.61
C GLN A 58 -6.46 2.99 -3.37
N ALA A 59 -5.46 2.22 -2.92
CA ALA A 59 -4.19 2.14 -3.61
C ALA A 59 -4.26 1.09 -4.70
N GLN A 60 -3.63 1.38 -5.83
CA GLN A 60 -3.50 0.41 -6.89
C GLN A 60 -2.11 0.50 -7.47
N ASN A 61 -1.66 -0.57 -8.10
CA ASN A 61 -0.32 -0.65 -8.67
C ASN A 61 0.74 -0.34 -7.62
N VAL A 62 0.60 -0.96 -6.45
CA VAL A 62 1.48 -0.70 -5.34
C VAL A 62 2.82 -1.39 -5.55
N GLU A 63 3.90 -0.64 -5.38
CA GLU A 63 5.25 -1.17 -5.51
C GLU A 63 6.07 -0.73 -4.32
N LYS A 64 6.93 -1.63 -3.84
CA LYS A 64 7.84 -1.25 -2.77
C LYS A 64 8.93 -0.35 -3.33
N ILE A 65 9.27 0.67 -2.56
CA ILE A 65 10.36 1.57 -2.90
C ILE A 65 11.57 1.11 -2.13
N GLU A 66 12.62 0.73 -2.85
CA GLU A 66 13.84 0.37 -2.17
C GLU A 66 14.61 1.61 -1.88
N CYS A 67 14.76 1.87 -0.64
CA CYS A 67 15.51 3.01 -0.25
C CYS A 67 16.89 2.64 -0.20
N GLY A 68 17.51 2.70 -1.13
CA GLY A 68 18.85 2.63 -1.03
C GLY A 68 19.49 1.72 -0.21
N LYS A 69 19.49 1.33 -0.15
CA LYS A 69 20.20 0.69 0.43
C LYS A 69 21.03 0.76 0.16
#